data_ecfa21f6d938345ed3c8344e6caad773
#
_entry.id   ecfa21f6d938345ed3c8344e6caad773
#
_cell.length_a   1.000
_cell.length_b   1.000
_cell.length_c   1.000
_cell.angle_alpha   90.00
_cell.angle_beta   90.00
_cell.angle_gamma   90.00
#
_symmetry.space_group_name_H-M   'P 1'
#
loop_
_entity.id
_entity.type
_entity.pdbx_description
1 polymer ?
#
loop_
_entity_poly.entity_id
_entity_poly.type
_entity_poly.pdbx_seq_one_letter_code
_entity_poly.pdbx_strand_id
1 'polypeptide(L)'
;MLSPKRTKFRKAHKGRIHGKAKGGSKLNFGSYGLKALTAERVTARQIEAARRAMTRHMKRAGRVWIRIFPDVPVSQKPAEVRQGKGKGTPEYWVAKVKPGRIMFELDGVPIDVAKRAFELAAAKLPLKTRFVTRFAEGG
;
A
#
# COMPACT_ATOMS: atom_id res chain seq x y z
N MET A 1 -4.72 10.75 -7.30
CA MET A 1 -4.41 9.45 -6.77
C MET A 1 -3.40 8.72 -7.65
N LEU A 2 -2.71 7.76 -7.07
CA LEU A 2 -1.73 6.99 -7.80
C LEU A 2 -2.39 6.09 -8.83
N SER A 3 -1.88 6.12 -10.05
CA SER A 3 -2.28 5.21 -11.10
C SER A 3 -1.17 5.14 -12.14
N PRO A 4 -1.08 4.03 -12.90
CA PRO A 4 -0.07 3.93 -13.94
C PRO A 4 -0.31 4.93 -15.07
N LYS A 5 0.76 5.50 -15.60
CA LYS A 5 0.66 6.38 -16.76
C LYS A 5 0.31 5.60 -18.01
N ARG A 6 0.82 4.38 -18.11
CA ARG A 6 0.53 3.46 -19.20
C ARG A 6 0.25 2.09 -18.63
N THR A 7 -0.66 1.38 -19.26
CA THR A 7 -0.94 0.01 -18.91
C THR A 7 -0.78 -0.87 -20.13
N LYS A 8 -0.18 -2.02 -19.94
CA LYS A 8 -0.11 -3.03 -20.98
C LYS A 8 -1.49 -3.60 -21.24
N PHE A 9 -2.26 -3.77 -20.19
CA PHE A 9 -3.65 -4.21 -20.29
C PHE A 9 -4.50 -3.27 -19.46
N ARG A 10 -5.65 -2.88 -20.01
CA ARG A 10 -6.59 -2.02 -19.27
C ARG A 10 -7.30 -2.79 -18.16
N LYS A 11 -7.37 -4.08 -18.26
CA LYS A 11 -8.04 -4.95 -17.30
C LYS A 11 -7.17 -6.14 -17.01
N ALA A 12 -7.26 -6.65 -15.80
CA ALA A 12 -6.52 -7.83 -15.39
C ALA A 12 -7.48 -8.84 -14.78
N HIS A 13 -7.09 -10.10 -14.85
CA HIS A 13 -7.86 -11.14 -14.18
C HIS A 13 -7.68 -11.02 -12.68
N LYS A 14 -8.77 -11.25 -11.96
CA LYS A 14 -8.69 -11.35 -10.52
C LYS A 14 -7.94 -12.62 -10.17
N GLY A 15 -7.00 -12.51 -9.27
CA GLY A 15 -6.23 -13.65 -8.80
C GLY A 15 -6.09 -13.61 -7.30
N ARG A 16 -5.77 -14.75 -6.73
CA ARG A 16 -5.44 -14.81 -5.31
C ARG A 16 -4.00 -14.35 -5.13
N ILE A 17 -3.76 -13.71 -4.00
CA ILE A 17 -2.41 -13.30 -3.63
C ILE A 17 -1.78 -14.44 -2.86
N HIS A 18 -0.73 -15.04 -3.43
CA HIS A 18 -0.07 -16.20 -2.84
C HIS A 18 1.34 -15.89 -2.41
N GLY A 19 1.80 -16.65 -1.43
CA GLY A 19 3.19 -16.64 -1.02
C GLY A 19 3.58 -15.41 -0.21
N LYS A 20 4.87 -15.28 -0.01
CA LYS A 20 5.47 -14.15 0.71
C LYS A 20 6.16 -13.24 -0.27
N ALA A 21 6.37 -12.00 0.13
CA ALA A 21 7.09 -11.04 -0.70
C ALA A 21 8.54 -11.51 -0.90
N LYS A 22 8.97 -11.57 -2.14
CA LYS A 22 10.36 -11.91 -2.48
C LYS A 22 11.24 -10.67 -2.57
N GLY A 23 10.64 -9.53 -2.90
CA GLY A 23 11.32 -8.26 -2.92
C GLY A 23 10.59 -7.26 -2.06
N GLY A 24 11.27 -6.17 -1.69
CA GLY A 24 10.65 -5.14 -0.89
C GLY A 24 10.38 -5.52 0.55
N SER A 25 11.11 -6.51 1.07
CA SER A 25 10.93 -6.98 2.44
C SER A 25 11.92 -6.37 3.42
N LYS A 26 12.81 -5.52 2.95
CA LYS A 26 13.81 -4.85 3.78
C LYS A 26 13.71 -3.34 3.63
N LEU A 27 14.08 -2.62 4.68
CA LEU A 27 14.15 -1.18 4.63
C LEU A 27 15.32 -0.75 3.74
N ASN A 28 15.06 0.13 2.79
CA ASN A 28 16.07 0.62 1.86
C ASN A 28 16.33 2.11 1.98
N PHE A 29 15.31 2.88 2.32
CA PHE A 29 15.38 4.34 2.27
C PHE A 29 15.34 4.99 3.64
N GLY A 30 14.47 4.51 4.52
CA GLY A 30 14.26 5.14 5.81
C GLY A 30 14.72 4.27 6.96
N SER A 31 14.60 4.82 8.17
CA SER A 31 14.94 4.12 9.39
C SER A 31 13.78 3.30 9.94
N TYR A 32 12.57 3.60 9.52
CA TYR A 32 11.35 2.96 10.01
C TYR A 32 10.49 2.50 8.85
N GLY A 33 9.76 1.43 9.04
CA GLY A 33 8.90 0.89 8.00
C GLY A 33 7.61 0.29 8.55
N LEU A 34 6.62 0.22 7.66
CA LEU A 34 5.37 -0.46 7.93
C LEU A 34 5.32 -1.69 7.04
N LYS A 35 5.37 -2.86 7.67
CA LYS A 35 5.44 -4.14 6.98
C LYS A 35 4.07 -4.80 6.99
N ALA A 36 3.69 -5.37 5.85
CA ALA A 36 2.46 -6.15 5.75
C ALA A 36 2.65 -7.52 6.40
N LEU A 37 1.70 -7.92 7.22
CA LEU A 37 1.69 -9.25 7.84
C LEU A 37 0.75 -10.21 7.13
N THR A 38 -0.23 -9.68 6.41
CA THR A 38 -1.21 -10.49 5.67
C THR A 38 -1.23 -10.06 4.22
N ALA A 39 -1.80 -10.90 3.36
CA ALA A 39 -1.94 -10.56 1.95
C ALA A 39 -3.26 -9.83 1.71
N GLU A 40 -3.23 -8.78 0.91
CA GLU A 40 -4.45 -8.05 0.56
C GLU A 40 -4.19 -7.15 -0.64
N ARG A 41 -5.29 -6.72 -1.25
CA ARG A 41 -5.25 -5.69 -2.28
C ARG A 41 -5.47 -4.34 -1.60
N VAL A 42 -4.54 -3.42 -1.85
CA VAL A 42 -4.60 -2.07 -1.27
C VAL A 42 -4.93 -1.10 -2.39
N THR A 43 -6.01 -0.35 -2.23
CA THR A 43 -6.44 0.58 -3.27
C THR A 43 -5.61 1.85 -3.27
N ALA A 44 -5.60 2.55 -4.40
CA ALA A 44 -4.95 3.85 -4.50
C ALA A 44 -5.48 4.83 -3.45
N ARG A 45 -6.79 4.77 -3.17
CA ARG A 45 -7.39 5.61 -2.13
C ARG A 45 -6.87 5.29 -0.74
N GLN A 46 -6.70 4.01 -0.43
CA GLN A 46 -6.15 3.59 0.86
C GLN A 46 -4.71 4.03 1.01
N ILE A 47 -3.91 3.90 -0.05
CA ILE A 47 -2.52 4.36 -0.03
C ILE A 47 -2.46 5.86 0.24
N GLU A 48 -3.29 6.62 -0.45
CA GLU A 48 -3.31 8.07 -0.29
C GLU A 48 -3.80 8.48 1.10
N ALA A 49 -4.82 7.80 1.61
CA ALA A 49 -5.33 8.07 2.96
C ALA A 49 -4.26 7.79 4.03
N ALA A 50 -3.54 6.69 3.87
CA ALA A 50 -2.44 6.35 4.78
C ALA A 50 -1.34 7.41 4.72
N ARG A 51 -0.95 7.82 3.53
CA ARG A 51 0.08 8.86 3.34
C ARG A 51 -0.34 10.16 4.01
N ARG A 52 -1.58 10.58 3.81
CA ARG A 52 -2.08 11.82 4.42
C ARG A 52 -2.09 11.74 5.94
N ALA A 53 -2.48 10.60 6.49
CA ALA A 53 -2.50 10.41 7.94
C ALA A 53 -1.10 10.54 8.53
N MET A 54 -0.11 9.90 7.89
CA MET A 54 1.28 9.99 8.33
C MET A 54 1.81 11.41 8.25
N THR A 55 1.62 12.04 7.10
CA THR A 55 2.14 13.39 6.85
C THR A 55 1.54 14.41 7.80
N ARG A 56 0.25 14.28 8.07
CA ARG A 56 -0.45 15.18 9.01
C ARG A 56 0.12 15.06 10.42
N HIS A 57 0.36 13.83 10.85
CA HIS A 57 0.90 13.62 12.19
C HIS A 57 2.32 14.16 12.32
N MET A 58 3.13 14.01 11.27
CA MET A 58 4.50 14.47 11.29
C MET A 58 4.66 15.98 11.06
N LYS A 59 3.57 16.67 10.71
CA LYS A 59 3.55 18.13 10.50
C LYS A 59 4.63 18.61 9.54
N ARG A 60 4.80 17.89 8.43
CA ARG A 60 5.80 18.19 7.39
C ARG A 60 7.25 17.93 7.80
N ALA A 61 7.48 17.37 8.98
CA ALA A 61 8.81 16.92 9.36
C ALA A 61 9.07 15.55 8.74
N GLY A 62 10.33 15.26 8.45
CA GLY A 62 10.74 13.96 7.99
C GLY A 62 10.36 13.68 6.53
N ARG A 63 10.58 12.43 6.14
CA ARG A 63 10.33 11.96 4.78
C ARG A 63 9.50 10.69 4.80
N VAL A 64 8.67 10.53 3.78
CA VAL A 64 7.84 9.34 3.57
C VAL A 64 8.17 8.75 2.21
N TRP A 65 8.41 7.45 2.17
CA TRP A 65 8.53 6.71 0.92
C TRP A 65 7.39 5.72 0.83
N ILE A 66 6.69 5.74 -0.30
CA ILE A 66 5.63 4.77 -0.61
C ILE A 66 6.28 3.69 -1.48
N ARG A 67 6.31 2.45 -1.00
CA ARG A 67 7.00 1.37 -1.67
C ARG A 67 6.08 0.39 -2.38
N ILE A 68 4.79 0.70 -2.43
CA ILE A 68 3.81 -0.08 -3.18
C ILE A 68 3.17 0.84 -4.21
N PHE A 69 2.78 0.27 -5.33
CA PHE A 69 2.16 1.05 -6.39
C PHE A 69 0.91 0.34 -6.89
N PRO A 70 -0.22 1.06 -7.04
CA PRO A 70 -1.48 0.45 -7.48
C PRO A 70 -1.49 0.29 -9.00
N ASP A 71 -0.94 -0.82 -9.49
CA ASP A 71 -0.81 -1.06 -10.92
C ASP A 71 -1.79 -2.11 -11.46
N VAL A 72 -2.66 -2.66 -10.61
CA VAL A 72 -3.63 -3.66 -11.02
C VAL A 72 -5.00 -3.02 -11.13
N PRO A 73 -5.63 -3.04 -12.31
CA PRO A 73 -6.97 -2.45 -12.47
C PRO A 73 -8.05 -3.39 -11.94
N VAL A 74 -9.05 -2.80 -11.29
CA VAL A 74 -10.22 -3.52 -10.82
C VAL A 74 -11.46 -2.90 -11.44
N SER A 75 -12.28 -3.74 -12.05
CA SER A 75 -13.53 -3.31 -12.67
C SER A 75 -14.70 -3.69 -11.77
N GLN A 76 -15.66 -2.79 -11.65
CA GLN A 76 -16.95 -3.11 -11.05
C GLN A 76 -17.98 -3.24 -12.16
N LYS A 77 -18.86 -4.24 -12.05
CA LYS A 77 -19.99 -4.35 -12.93
C LYS A 77 -21.19 -3.68 -12.30
N PRO A 78 -21.66 -2.56 -12.83
CA PRO A 78 -22.93 -2.03 -12.39
C PRO A 78 -24.05 -3.02 -12.74
N ALA A 79 -25.15 -2.97 -12.00
CA ALA A 79 -26.25 -3.88 -12.21
C ALA A 79 -26.76 -3.85 -13.66
N GLU A 80 -26.74 -2.68 -14.27
CA GLU A 80 -27.23 -2.48 -15.63
C GLU A 80 -26.30 -3.06 -16.70
N VAL A 81 -25.04 -3.24 -16.39
CA VAL A 81 -24.03 -3.65 -17.37
C VAL A 81 -23.92 -5.15 -17.49
N ARG A 82 -24.52 -5.90 -16.58
CA ARG A 82 -24.49 -7.36 -16.67
C ARG A 82 -25.25 -7.91 -17.88
N GLN A 83 -25.73 -7.03 -18.70
CA GLN A 83 -26.39 -7.38 -19.94
C GLN A 83 -25.44 -7.85 -21.03
N GLY A 84 -24.21 -8.13 -20.69
CA GLY A 84 -23.31 -8.78 -21.62
C GLY A 84 -22.53 -7.88 -22.54
N LYS A 85 -22.37 -6.67 -22.20
CA LYS A 85 -21.55 -5.73 -22.98
C LYS A 85 -20.05 -5.91 -22.77
N GLY A 86 -19.62 -7.05 -22.25
CA GLY A 86 -18.24 -7.30 -21.96
C GLY A 86 -17.80 -6.68 -20.64
N LYS A 87 -16.51 -6.61 -20.42
CA LYS A 87 -15.95 -6.03 -19.20
C LYS A 87 -16.10 -4.52 -19.22
N GLY A 88 -16.53 -3.95 -18.11
CA GLY A 88 -16.55 -2.50 -17.95
C GLY A 88 -15.15 -1.91 -17.94
N THR A 89 -15.05 -0.59 -17.91
CA THR A 89 -13.76 0.09 -17.76
C THR A 89 -13.23 -0.13 -16.36
N PRO A 90 -11.90 -0.09 -16.15
CA PRO A 90 -11.36 -0.12 -14.80
C PRO A 90 -11.87 1.05 -13.99
N GLU A 91 -12.35 0.78 -12.78
CA GLU A 91 -12.88 1.82 -11.91
C GLU A 91 -11.87 2.29 -10.89
N TYR A 92 -10.96 1.43 -10.50
CA TYR A 92 -9.92 1.80 -9.56
C TYR A 92 -8.72 0.89 -9.69
N TRP A 93 -7.64 1.29 -9.07
CA TRP A 93 -6.37 0.59 -9.15
C TRP A 93 -5.95 0.10 -7.77
N VAL A 94 -5.34 -1.07 -7.73
CA VAL A 94 -4.89 -1.67 -6.47
C VAL A 94 -3.45 -2.17 -6.59
N ALA A 95 -2.78 -2.23 -5.46
CA ALA A 95 -1.52 -2.93 -5.31
C ALA A 95 -1.80 -4.27 -4.65
N LYS A 96 -1.25 -5.35 -5.20
CA LYS A 96 -1.32 -6.66 -4.57
C LYS A 96 -0.16 -6.76 -3.60
N VAL A 97 -0.45 -6.81 -2.32
CA VAL A 97 0.57 -6.81 -1.27
C VAL A 97 0.64 -8.19 -0.64
N LYS A 98 1.86 -8.73 -0.58
CA LYS A 98 2.12 -10.05 0.03
C LYS A 98 2.68 -9.85 1.43
N PRO A 99 2.51 -10.84 2.31
CA PRO A 99 3.11 -10.78 3.65
C PRO A 99 4.62 -10.58 3.56
N GLY A 100 5.14 -9.72 4.40
CA GLY A 100 6.56 -9.39 4.43
C GLY A 100 6.94 -8.14 3.64
N ARG A 101 6.03 -7.62 2.84
CA ARG A 101 6.31 -6.43 2.02
C ARG A 101 6.36 -5.18 2.88
N ILE A 102 7.40 -4.36 2.71
CA ILE A 102 7.45 -3.03 3.29
C ILE A 102 6.61 -2.12 2.40
N MET A 103 5.56 -1.55 2.94
CA MET A 103 4.64 -0.69 2.19
C MET A 103 5.04 0.76 2.23
N PHE A 104 5.50 1.22 3.39
CA PHE A 104 5.91 2.61 3.59
C PHE A 104 7.18 2.64 4.42
N GLU A 105 7.99 3.67 4.21
CA GLU A 105 9.15 3.95 5.05
C GLU A 105 9.12 5.39 5.52
N LEU A 106 9.66 5.63 6.69
CA LEU A 106 9.79 6.95 7.28
C LEU A 106 11.22 7.19 7.74
N ASP A 107 11.61 8.45 7.71
CA ASP A 107 12.88 8.89 8.28
C ASP A 107 12.77 10.35 8.70
N GLY A 108 13.74 10.81 9.50
CA GLY A 108 13.82 12.21 9.89
C GLY A 108 12.90 12.62 11.02
N VAL A 109 12.32 11.67 11.74
CA VAL A 109 11.49 11.93 12.93
C VAL A 109 11.90 10.98 14.05
N PRO A 110 11.60 11.32 15.32
CA PRO A 110 11.86 10.40 16.43
C PRO A 110 11.00 9.13 16.30
N ILE A 111 11.47 8.07 16.94
CA ILE A 111 10.82 6.75 16.83
C ILE A 111 9.35 6.77 17.31
N ASP A 112 9.07 7.52 18.38
CA ASP A 112 7.70 7.60 18.89
C ASP A 112 6.76 8.30 17.90
N VAL A 113 7.25 9.33 17.23
CA VAL A 113 6.48 10.01 16.17
C VAL A 113 6.25 9.08 14.99
N ALA A 114 7.30 8.37 14.56
CA ALA A 114 7.17 7.41 13.44
C ALA A 114 6.19 6.31 13.78
N LYS A 115 6.28 5.76 14.97
CA LYS A 115 5.40 4.68 15.43
C LYS A 115 3.94 5.11 15.42
N ARG A 116 3.66 6.30 15.95
CA ARG A 116 2.30 6.82 15.96
C ARG A 116 1.80 7.14 14.55
N ALA A 117 2.67 7.68 13.70
CA ALA A 117 2.32 7.95 12.31
C ALA A 117 1.88 6.67 11.60
N PHE A 118 2.62 5.58 11.79
CA PHE A 118 2.27 4.30 11.20
C PHE A 118 1.02 3.68 11.81
N GLU A 119 0.74 3.92 13.09
CA GLU A 119 -0.54 3.46 13.67
C GLU A 119 -1.71 4.13 12.96
N LEU A 120 -1.60 5.42 12.72
CA LEU A 120 -2.65 6.18 12.02
C LEU A 120 -2.78 5.72 10.57
N ALA A 121 -1.66 5.45 9.92
CA ALA A 121 -1.67 4.94 8.55
C ALA A 121 -2.30 3.55 8.49
N ALA A 122 -1.94 2.67 9.42
CA ALA A 122 -2.46 1.31 9.45
C ALA A 122 -3.97 1.27 9.57
N ALA A 123 -4.55 2.23 10.29
CA ALA A 123 -6.00 2.32 10.42
C ALA A 123 -6.71 2.59 9.08
N LYS A 124 -5.98 3.05 8.07
CA LYS A 124 -6.51 3.30 6.72
C LYS A 124 -6.28 2.14 5.77
N LEU A 125 -5.58 1.11 6.21
CA LEU A 125 -5.20 -0.02 5.36
C LEU A 125 -6.02 -1.26 5.70
N PRO A 126 -6.25 -2.14 4.73
CA PRO A 126 -7.14 -3.29 4.94
C PRO A 126 -6.44 -4.53 5.48
N LEU A 127 -5.14 -4.45 5.76
CA LEU A 127 -4.37 -5.62 6.17
C LEU A 127 -3.70 -5.38 7.51
N LYS A 128 -3.21 -6.47 8.09
CA LYS A 128 -2.46 -6.39 9.33
C LYS A 128 -1.04 -5.94 9.03
N THR A 129 -0.50 -5.11 9.91
CA THR A 129 0.79 -4.46 9.70
C THR A 129 1.67 -4.60 10.93
N ARG A 130 2.96 -4.34 10.73
CA ARG A 130 3.94 -4.33 11.81
C ARG A 130 4.90 -3.18 11.61
N PHE A 131 5.18 -2.47 12.69
CA PHE A 131 6.22 -1.45 12.71
C PHE A 131 7.58 -2.13 12.77
N VAL A 132 8.49 -1.74 11.88
CA VAL A 132 9.85 -2.27 11.87
C VAL A 132 10.85 -1.14 11.85
N THR A 133 12.03 -1.37 12.39
CA THR A 133 13.11 -0.40 12.38
C THR A 133 14.35 -1.05 11.80
N ARG A 134 15.22 -0.20 11.24
CA ARG A 134 16.49 -0.68 10.68
C ARG A 134 17.44 -1.19 11.76
N PHE A 135 17.33 -0.63 12.93
CA PHE A 135 18.26 -0.90 14.03
C PHE A 135 17.71 -1.85 15.08
N ALA A 136 16.48 -2.34 14.90
CA ALA A 136 15.87 -3.22 15.87
C ALA A 136 16.48 -4.61 15.77
N GLU A 137 16.97 -5.12 16.91
CA GLU A 137 17.48 -6.47 17.00
C GLU A 137 16.34 -7.47 16.93
N GLY A 138 16.47 -8.47 16.05
CA GLY A 138 15.48 -9.50 15.89
C GLY A 138 14.10 -8.98 15.50
N GLY A 139 14.08 -7.73 15.11
CA GLY A 139 12.81 -7.07 14.80
C GLY A 139 12.45 -7.12 13.35
#